data_d94c5911676030797a96cf8237fff05b
#
_entry.id   d94c5911676030797a96cf8237fff05b
#
_cell.length_a   1.000
_cell.length_b   1.000
_cell.length_c   1.000
_cell.angle_alpha   90.00
_cell.angle_beta   90.00
_cell.angle_gamma   90.00
#
_symmetry.space_group_name_H-M   'P 1'
#
loop_
_entity.id
_entity.type
_entity.pdbx_description
1 polymer ?
#
loop_
_entity_poly.entity_id
_entity_poly.type
_entity_poly.pdbx_seq_one_letter_code
_entity_poly.pdbx_strand_id
1 'polypeptide(L)'
;MRRFVFAVVAAAVAACGKSSPAPQSTPAASPQLNPPAEMSHGEAPVGMATTKADRAADAPPRATSRRHRIRMTSVAVRHEVSPGAWYDAWTLDSIVPGPILRATVGDTIEFTLVNGANMPHSMDFHAAEIAPNRAYRNVMPKDSVQFTFVPRVPGAFMYHCGTAPVAAHIANGMYGALVVDPVTPRPKAREFVLVQSEFYLGPKTGADSVQSLDWQRMLDLAPDYVTFNGVASQYATHPLQVDVGEPVRFYVVNAGPNRVSSFHVVGAVFDRVYLDGFGTPLRGVQTFEVPVGGGMIFDVRLVEEGIYPFVSHAFADATKGAVGMLRAGNPSGRMSH
;
A
#
# COMPACT_ATOMS: atom_id res chain seq x y z
N MET A 1 33.76 -34.23 -55.51
CA MET A 1 32.49 -34.50 -56.17
C MET A 1 31.93 -35.83 -55.71
N ARG A 2 30.95 -35.82 -54.81
CA ARG A 2 30.13 -37.02 -54.48
C ARG A 2 28.72 -36.48 -54.20
N ARG A 3 27.81 -36.82 -55.13
CA ARG A 3 26.39 -36.54 -55.00
C ARG A 3 25.75 -37.60 -54.14
N PHE A 4 25.01 -37.22 -53.09
CA PHE A 4 24.10 -38.12 -52.39
C PHE A 4 22.66 -37.83 -52.90
N VAL A 5 22.06 -38.90 -53.39
CA VAL A 5 20.66 -38.96 -53.82
C VAL A 5 19.85 -39.41 -52.57
N PHE A 6 18.88 -38.63 -52.15
CA PHE A 6 17.89 -39.07 -51.14
C PHE A 6 16.66 -39.57 -51.88
N ALA A 7 16.36 -40.85 -51.67
CA ALA A 7 15.12 -41.45 -52.10
C ALA A 7 14.03 -41.20 -51.08
N VAL A 8 12.89 -40.66 -51.53
CA VAL A 8 11.69 -40.52 -50.74
C VAL A 8 10.86 -41.78 -50.88
N VAL A 9 10.59 -42.47 -49.77
CA VAL A 9 9.63 -43.58 -49.72
C VAL A 9 8.34 -43.00 -49.08
N ALA A 10 7.31 -42.93 -49.89
CA ALA A 10 5.96 -42.63 -49.44
C ALA A 10 5.23 -43.91 -49.07
N ALA A 11 4.87 -44.08 -47.79
CA ALA A 11 3.97 -45.15 -47.36
C ALA A 11 2.61 -44.50 -46.97
N ALA A 12 1.61 -44.78 -47.81
CA ALA A 12 0.23 -44.44 -47.49
C ALA A 12 -0.39 -45.53 -46.63
N VAL A 13 -0.85 -45.16 -45.41
CA VAL A 13 -1.71 -46.03 -44.60
C VAL A 13 -3.03 -45.29 -44.40
N ALA A 14 -4.05 -45.77 -45.09
CA ALA A 14 -5.42 -45.35 -44.85
C ALA A 14 -6.00 -46.20 -43.72
N ALA A 15 -6.34 -45.56 -42.59
CA ALA A 15 -7.15 -46.15 -41.54
C ALA A 15 -8.31 -45.20 -41.24
N CYS A 16 -9.51 -45.62 -41.72
CA CYS A 16 -10.77 -45.03 -41.27
C CYS A 16 -11.07 -45.44 -39.85
N GLY A 17 -10.80 -44.56 -38.88
CA GLY A 17 -11.32 -44.68 -37.51
C GLY A 17 -12.31 -43.56 -37.28
N LYS A 18 -13.59 -43.90 -37.07
CA LYS A 18 -14.61 -42.97 -36.60
C LYS A 18 -14.26 -42.59 -35.15
N SER A 19 -13.69 -41.43 -34.94
CA SER A 19 -13.54 -40.84 -33.62
C SER A 19 -14.86 -40.26 -33.17
N SER A 20 -15.43 -40.82 -32.11
CA SER A 20 -16.51 -40.20 -31.38
C SER A 20 -16.02 -38.87 -30.80
N PRO A 21 -16.82 -37.78 -30.85
CA PRO A 21 -16.43 -36.53 -30.24
C PRO A 21 -16.29 -36.72 -28.71
N ALA A 22 -15.18 -36.30 -28.18
CA ALA A 22 -14.98 -36.23 -26.72
C ALA A 22 -16.05 -35.31 -26.09
N PRO A 23 -16.57 -35.65 -24.90
CA PRO A 23 -17.50 -34.78 -24.23
C PRO A 23 -16.88 -33.41 -24.00
N GLN A 24 -17.50 -32.36 -24.52
CA GLN A 24 -17.11 -30.97 -24.22
C GLN A 24 -17.35 -30.75 -22.72
N SER A 25 -16.28 -30.62 -21.98
CA SER A 25 -16.34 -30.10 -20.60
C SER A 25 -16.87 -28.67 -20.66
N THR A 26 -18.07 -28.45 -20.20
CA THR A 26 -18.59 -27.11 -19.89
C THR A 26 -17.55 -26.44 -18.98
N PRO A 27 -17.10 -25.20 -19.26
CA PRO A 27 -16.25 -24.47 -18.33
C PRO A 27 -16.99 -24.41 -17.00
N ALA A 28 -16.37 -24.86 -15.93
CA ALA A 28 -16.89 -24.63 -14.58
C ALA A 28 -17.08 -23.12 -14.44
N ALA A 29 -18.30 -22.71 -14.10
CA ALA A 29 -18.57 -21.31 -13.80
C ALA A 29 -17.57 -20.87 -12.73
N SER A 30 -16.81 -19.81 -13.03
CA SER A 30 -15.95 -19.18 -12.04
C SER A 30 -16.79 -18.94 -10.78
N PRO A 31 -16.28 -19.26 -9.58
CA PRO A 31 -17.02 -18.96 -8.37
C PRO A 31 -17.32 -17.47 -8.37
N GLN A 32 -18.58 -17.10 -8.47
CA GLN A 32 -18.99 -15.73 -8.24
C GLN A 32 -18.62 -15.42 -6.79
N LEU A 33 -17.59 -14.63 -6.59
CA LEU A 33 -17.26 -14.01 -5.30
C LEU A 33 -18.37 -12.98 -5.02
N ASN A 34 -19.54 -13.48 -4.61
CA ASN A 34 -20.54 -12.59 -4.07
C ASN A 34 -19.93 -11.85 -2.88
N PRO A 35 -20.15 -10.53 -2.75
CA PRO A 35 -19.75 -9.84 -1.54
C PRO A 35 -20.35 -10.62 -0.37
N PRO A 36 -19.57 -10.87 0.70
CA PRO A 36 -20.15 -11.48 1.89
C PRO A 36 -21.36 -10.64 2.30
N ALA A 37 -22.54 -11.27 2.38
CA ALA A 37 -23.70 -10.64 2.98
C ALA A 37 -23.26 -10.20 4.38
N GLU A 38 -23.34 -8.91 4.69
CA GLU A 38 -22.95 -8.30 5.97
C GLU A 38 -21.46 -7.87 6.12
N MET A 39 -20.95 -7.02 5.22
CA MET A 39 -19.74 -6.22 5.52
C MET A 39 -20.07 -4.78 5.94
N SER A 40 -21.29 -4.51 6.34
CA SER A 40 -21.60 -3.21 6.94
C SER A 40 -21.35 -3.30 8.44
N HIS A 41 -20.57 -2.37 8.97
CA HIS A 41 -20.44 -2.19 10.42
C HIS A 41 -21.76 -1.76 11.10
N GLY A 42 -22.90 -1.79 10.39
CA GLY A 42 -24.09 -1.06 10.78
C GLY A 42 -23.85 0.44 10.62
N GLU A 43 -24.88 1.26 10.63
CA GLU A 43 -24.70 2.71 10.61
C GLU A 43 -23.64 3.13 11.62
N ALA A 44 -22.67 3.93 11.16
CA ALA A 44 -21.61 4.46 12.01
C ALA A 44 -22.25 5.06 13.28
N PRO A 45 -21.85 4.64 14.48
CA PRO A 45 -22.46 5.14 15.70
C PRO A 45 -22.47 6.67 15.70
N VAL A 46 -23.59 7.28 16.02
CA VAL A 46 -23.67 8.72 16.19
C VAL A 46 -22.59 9.13 17.21
N GLY A 47 -21.60 9.94 16.77
CA GLY A 47 -20.47 10.33 17.62
C GLY A 47 -19.13 9.65 17.31
N MET A 48 -18.99 8.96 16.16
CA MET A 48 -17.70 8.43 15.72
C MET A 48 -16.62 9.50 15.66
N ALA A 49 -15.42 9.16 16.14
CA ALA A 49 -14.26 10.03 16.06
C ALA A 49 -13.96 10.37 14.59
N THR A 50 -13.68 11.64 14.31
CA THR A 50 -13.26 12.11 13.00
C THR A 50 -11.74 12.17 12.96
N THR A 51 -11.11 11.57 11.95
CA THR A 51 -9.67 11.74 11.74
C THR A 51 -9.41 13.09 11.07
N LYS A 52 -8.32 13.76 11.51
CA LYS A 52 -7.85 14.94 10.79
C LYS A 52 -7.30 14.52 9.42
N ALA A 53 -7.62 15.34 8.39
CA ALA A 53 -7.17 15.11 7.03
C ALA A 53 -5.64 15.16 6.90
N ASP A 54 -4.99 16.13 7.52
CA ASP A 54 -3.57 16.37 7.33
C ASP A 54 -2.68 15.37 8.08
N ARG A 55 -1.88 14.64 7.33
CA ARG A 55 -0.92 13.68 7.87
C ARG A 55 0.49 14.13 7.55
N ALA A 56 1.30 14.29 8.59
CA ALA A 56 2.74 14.50 8.40
C ALA A 56 3.35 13.29 7.70
N ALA A 57 4.19 13.56 6.68
CA ALA A 57 4.93 12.51 5.99
C ALA A 57 6.27 12.19 6.67
N ASP A 58 6.69 12.99 7.66
CA ASP A 58 7.99 12.81 8.32
C ASP A 58 8.12 11.40 8.89
N ALA A 59 9.25 10.75 8.57
CA ALA A 59 9.56 9.46 9.15
C ALA A 59 9.77 9.60 10.67
N PRO A 60 9.25 8.68 11.49
CA PRO A 60 9.59 8.66 12.90
C PRO A 60 11.12 8.60 13.11
N PRO A 61 11.65 9.21 14.16
CA PRO A 61 13.08 9.13 14.45
C PRO A 61 13.50 7.68 14.64
N ARG A 62 14.76 7.39 14.31
CA ARG A 62 15.32 6.05 14.54
C ARG A 62 15.25 5.73 16.03
N ALA A 63 14.68 4.58 16.35
CA ALA A 63 14.55 4.14 17.72
C ALA A 63 15.91 3.78 18.35
N THR A 64 16.09 4.11 19.59
CA THR A 64 17.27 3.74 20.40
C THR A 64 17.08 2.41 21.15
N SER A 65 15.82 2.05 21.43
CA SER A 65 15.48 0.78 22.08
C SER A 65 15.59 -0.38 21.10
N ARG A 66 16.09 -1.52 21.60
CA ARG A 66 16.11 -2.80 20.88
C ARG A 66 14.83 -3.63 21.08
N ARG A 67 13.93 -3.17 21.92
CA ARG A 67 12.65 -3.81 22.21
C ARG A 67 11.54 -2.80 22.12
N HIS A 68 10.56 -3.09 21.29
CA HIS A 68 9.40 -2.24 21.01
C HIS A 68 8.13 -2.93 21.49
N ARG A 69 7.38 -2.28 22.37
CA ARG A 69 6.04 -2.71 22.77
C ARG A 69 5.04 -1.85 22.03
N ILE A 70 4.33 -2.47 21.10
CA ILE A 70 3.37 -1.80 20.22
C ILE A 70 2.00 -2.37 20.55
N ARG A 71 1.05 -1.49 20.86
CA ARG A 71 -0.34 -1.84 21.05
C ARG A 71 -1.18 -1.01 20.12
N MET A 72 -2.02 -1.67 19.30
CA MET A 72 -2.96 -1.02 18.41
C MET A 72 -4.38 -1.47 18.73
N THR A 73 -5.35 -0.57 18.52
CA THR A 73 -6.76 -0.87 18.66
C THR A 73 -7.44 -0.74 17.31
N SER A 74 -8.19 -1.77 16.89
CA SER A 74 -9.05 -1.66 15.71
C SER A 74 -10.34 -0.96 16.06
N VAL A 75 -10.67 0.09 15.32
CA VAL A 75 -11.91 0.87 15.47
C VAL A 75 -12.36 1.43 14.12
N ALA A 76 -13.68 1.62 13.96
CA ALA A 76 -14.22 2.33 12.82
C ALA A 76 -14.24 3.85 13.11
N VAL A 77 -13.96 4.67 12.06
CA VAL A 77 -13.98 6.13 12.15
C VAL A 77 -14.51 6.73 10.86
N ARG A 78 -15.00 7.97 10.94
CA ARG A 78 -15.26 8.78 9.76
C ARG A 78 -13.94 9.39 9.29
N HIS A 79 -13.51 9.03 8.09
CA HIS A 79 -12.28 9.53 7.49
C HIS A 79 -12.59 10.42 6.30
N GLU A 80 -12.05 11.63 6.28
CA GLU A 80 -12.15 12.53 5.14
C GLU A 80 -11.05 12.21 4.14
N VAL A 81 -11.40 11.52 3.05
CA VAL A 81 -10.47 11.12 1.98
C VAL A 81 -10.10 12.31 1.08
N SER A 82 -11.03 13.24 0.92
CA SER A 82 -10.90 14.47 0.15
C SER A 82 -11.91 15.46 0.72
N PRO A 83 -11.74 16.78 0.57
CA PRO A 83 -12.70 17.77 1.09
C PRO A 83 -14.16 17.42 0.76
N GLY A 84 -14.96 17.15 1.79
CA GLY A 84 -16.36 16.74 1.68
C GLY A 84 -16.63 15.29 1.24
N ALA A 85 -15.60 14.48 1.03
CA ALA A 85 -15.72 13.06 0.74
C ALA A 85 -15.40 12.23 2.01
N TRP A 86 -16.44 11.82 2.71
CA TRP A 86 -16.36 11.09 3.97
C TRP A 86 -16.53 9.60 3.75
N TYR A 87 -15.67 8.82 4.38
CA TYR A 87 -15.59 7.37 4.26
C TYR A 87 -15.70 6.70 5.64
N ASP A 88 -16.47 5.60 5.72
CA ASP A 88 -16.53 4.74 6.91
C ASP A 88 -15.29 3.86 6.92
N ALA A 89 -14.22 4.37 7.52
CA ALA A 89 -12.94 3.69 7.53
C ALA A 89 -12.81 2.75 8.73
N TRP A 90 -12.24 1.58 8.49
CA TRP A 90 -11.79 0.64 9.51
C TRP A 90 -10.33 0.91 9.77
N THR A 91 -9.96 1.16 10.99
CA THR A 91 -8.66 1.73 11.27
C THR A 91 -7.89 0.96 12.35
N LEU A 92 -6.61 1.27 12.39
CA LEU A 92 -5.71 0.93 13.48
C LEU A 92 -5.34 2.23 14.20
N ASP A 93 -5.73 2.35 15.48
CA ASP A 93 -5.57 3.56 16.31
C ASP A 93 -6.26 4.81 15.75
N SER A 94 -7.46 4.64 15.17
CA SER A 94 -8.32 5.75 14.71
C SER A 94 -7.73 6.60 13.59
N ILE A 95 -6.79 6.11 12.81
CA ILE A 95 -6.12 6.87 11.74
C ILE A 95 -5.91 6.03 10.48
N VAL A 96 -5.89 6.68 9.31
CA VAL A 96 -5.60 6.09 7.99
C VAL A 96 -4.47 6.88 7.32
N PRO A 97 -3.38 6.22 6.91
CA PRO A 97 -2.96 4.88 7.31
C PRO A 97 -2.78 4.78 8.82
N GLY A 98 -2.76 3.59 9.37
CA GLY A 98 -2.37 3.35 10.76
C GLY A 98 -0.99 3.93 11.09
N PRO A 99 -0.54 3.87 12.35
CA PRO A 99 0.72 4.46 12.80
C PRO A 99 1.91 4.03 11.93
N ILE A 100 2.78 4.98 11.59
CA ILE A 100 4.07 4.66 10.97
C ILE A 100 5.01 4.15 12.06
N LEU A 101 5.45 2.91 11.90
CA LEU A 101 6.34 2.25 12.85
C LEU A 101 7.79 2.32 12.35
N ARG A 102 8.74 2.28 13.29
CA ARG A 102 10.16 2.20 12.95
C ARG A 102 10.92 1.30 13.93
N ALA A 103 11.76 0.42 13.38
CA ALA A 103 12.62 -0.50 14.12
C ALA A 103 13.96 -0.65 13.39
N THR A 104 14.91 -1.35 13.99
CA THR A 104 16.17 -1.73 13.35
C THR A 104 16.21 -3.25 13.20
N VAL A 105 16.87 -3.75 12.17
CA VAL A 105 17.13 -5.21 11.99
C VAL A 105 17.61 -5.83 13.29
N GLY A 106 16.97 -6.91 13.71
CA GLY A 106 17.27 -7.63 14.95
C GLY A 106 16.60 -7.04 16.20
N ASP A 107 15.80 -5.98 16.11
CA ASP A 107 14.98 -5.52 17.23
C ASP A 107 13.86 -6.52 17.51
N THR A 108 13.43 -6.59 18.76
CA THR A 108 12.28 -7.40 19.16
C THR A 108 11.03 -6.54 19.18
N ILE A 109 10.01 -6.91 18.40
CA ILE A 109 8.70 -6.25 18.40
C ILE A 109 7.70 -7.15 19.13
N GLU A 110 7.21 -6.66 20.26
CA GLU A 110 6.12 -7.25 21.04
C GLU A 110 4.84 -6.51 20.65
N PHE A 111 4.02 -7.14 19.80
CA PHE A 111 2.82 -6.53 19.25
C PHE A 111 1.56 -7.05 19.94
N THR A 112 0.63 -6.15 20.22
CA THR A 112 -0.71 -6.45 20.71
C THR A 112 -1.76 -5.77 19.85
N LEU A 113 -2.66 -6.55 19.24
CA LEU A 113 -3.90 -6.03 18.64
C LEU A 113 -5.03 -6.18 19.65
N VAL A 114 -5.76 -5.10 19.89
CA VAL A 114 -7.03 -5.11 20.63
C VAL A 114 -8.15 -4.84 19.67
N ASN A 115 -9.14 -5.70 19.65
CA ASN A 115 -10.28 -5.50 18.79
C ASN A 115 -11.38 -4.69 19.49
N GLY A 116 -11.42 -3.39 19.19
CA GLY A 116 -12.46 -2.46 19.63
C GLY A 116 -13.63 -2.32 18.65
N ALA A 117 -13.58 -3.02 17.52
CA ALA A 117 -14.66 -3.05 16.51
C ALA A 117 -15.70 -4.14 16.84
N ASN A 118 -16.73 -4.22 15.99
CA ASN A 118 -17.84 -5.18 16.15
C ASN A 118 -17.71 -6.42 15.23
N MET A 119 -16.60 -6.54 14.48
CA MET A 119 -16.29 -7.67 13.61
C MET A 119 -14.87 -8.20 13.86
N PRO A 120 -14.54 -9.42 13.40
CA PRO A 120 -13.21 -9.97 13.57
C PRO A 120 -12.15 -9.18 12.81
N HIS A 121 -10.97 -9.02 13.42
CA HIS A 121 -9.78 -8.44 12.80
C HIS A 121 -8.55 -9.29 13.12
N SER A 122 -7.48 -9.11 12.36
CA SER A 122 -6.19 -9.73 12.63
C SER A 122 -5.06 -8.76 12.27
N MET A 123 -3.81 -9.20 12.37
CA MET A 123 -2.67 -8.38 11.98
C MET A 123 -1.62 -9.22 11.28
N ASP A 124 -1.22 -8.78 10.11
CA ASP A 124 -0.10 -9.29 9.32
C ASP A 124 0.98 -8.20 9.20
N PHE A 125 2.23 -8.56 9.49
CA PHE A 125 3.40 -7.71 9.26
C PHE A 125 4.28 -8.33 8.19
N HIS A 126 4.43 -7.70 7.04
CA HIS A 126 5.29 -8.20 5.96
C HIS A 126 6.77 -8.31 6.36
N ALA A 127 7.20 -7.58 7.39
CA ALA A 127 8.55 -7.71 7.96
C ALA A 127 8.71 -8.89 8.92
N ALA A 128 7.64 -9.62 9.24
CA ALA A 128 7.67 -10.71 10.20
C ALA A 128 7.75 -12.07 9.50
N GLU A 129 8.88 -12.72 9.63
CA GLU A 129 9.10 -14.08 9.11
C GLU A 129 8.58 -15.12 10.12
N ILE A 130 7.26 -15.15 10.34
CA ILE A 130 6.58 -16.07 11.27
C ILE A 130 5.42 -16.78 10.57
N ALA A 131 5.08 -17.99 11.02
CA ALA A 131 3.99 -18.76 10.42
C ALA A 131 2.64 -18.08 10.69
N PRO A 132 1.86 -17.71 9.64
CA PRO A 132 0.62 -16.95 9.78
C PRO A 132 -0.41 -17.62 10.71
N ASN A 133 -0.55 -18.93 10.64
CA ASN A 133 -1.49 -19.70 11.48
C ASN A 133 -1.18 -19.63 12.99
N ARG A 134 0.00 -19.16 13.37
CA ARG A 134 0.41 -18.98 14.77
C ARG A 134 0.14 -17.57 15.29
N ALA A 135 0.29 -16.56 14.45
CA ALA A 135 0.28 -15.16 14.85
C ALA A 135 -0.94 -14.39 14.32
N TYR A 136 -1.37 -14.66 13.09
CA TYR A 136 -2.37 -13.85 12.38
C TYR A 136 -3.79 -14.41 12.50
N ARG A 137 -4.13 -14.95 13.68
CA ARG A 137 -5.49 -15.44 13.96
C ARG A 137 -6.49 -14.29 14.05
N ASN A 138 -7.74 -14.57 13.70
CA ASN A 138 -8.83 -13.65 13.93
C ASN A 138 -9.02 -13.36 15.42
N VAL A 139 -9.10 -12.08 15.75
CA VAL A 139 -9.40 -11.54 17.07
C VAL A 139 -10.87 -11.12 17.06
N MET A 140 -11.68 -11.75 17.90
CA MET A 140 -13.11 -11.44 18.00
C MET A 140 -13.33 -10.08 18.68
N PRO A 141 -14.50 -9.44 18.52
CA PRO A 141 -14.83 -8.20 19.20
C PRO A 141 -14.57 -8.27 20.70
N LYS A 142 -13.92 -7.25 21.25
CA LYS A 142 -13.53 -7.10 22.66
C LYS A 142 -12.41 -8.05 23.15
N ASP A 143 -11.83 -8.85 22.24
CA ASP A 143 -10.67 -9.72 22.54
C ASP A 143 -9.37 -9.06 22.07
N SER A 144 -8.25 -9.74 22.31
CA SER A 144 -6.92 -9.31 21.88
C SER A 144 -6.04 -10.49 21.47
N VAL A 145 -5.02 -10.19 20.67
CA VAL A 145 -3.92 -11.12 20.38
C VAL A 145 -2.60 -10.45 20.63
N GLN A 146 -1.65 -11.23 21.14
CA GLN A 146 -0.26 -10.80 21.29
C GLN A 146 0.67 -11.79 20.61
N PHE A 147 1.66 -11.26 19.91
CA PHE A 147 2.76 -12.05 19.36
C PHE A 147 4.04 -11.22 19.29
N THR A 148 5.16 -11.93 19.11
CA THR A 148 6.48 -11.30 19.05
C THR A 148 7.18 -11.73 17.77
N PHE A 149 7.88 -10.80 17.13
CA PHE A 149 8.72 -11.08 15.98
C PHE A 149 9.98 -10.21 15.97
N VAL A 150 10.93 -10.61 15.13
CA VAL A 150 12.19 -9.90 14.92
C VAL A 150 12.36 -9.65 13.41
N PRO A 151 12.29 -8.41 12.94
CA PRO A 151 12.56 -8.11 11.54
C PRO A 151 14.03 -8.39 11.22
N ARG A 152 14.28 -9.16 10.16
CA ARG A 152 15.62 -9.60 9.77
C ARG A 152 16.15 -8.90 8.52
N VAL A 153 15.29 -8.26 7.77
CA VAL A 153 15.60 -7.58 6.53
C VAL A 153 15.29 -6.09 6.67
N PRO A 154 16.21 -5.19 6.29
CA PRO A 154 15.92 -3.75 6.31
C PRO A 154 15.03 -3.38 5.12
N GLY A 155 14.09 -2.45 5.30
CA GLY A 155 13.19 -2.05 4.21
C GLY A 155 12.05 -1.14 4.66
N ALA A 156 11.13 -0.91 3.73
CA ALA A 156 9.83 -0.31 3.98
C ALA A 156 8.77 -1.40 3.79
N PHE A 157 8.10 -1.78 4.85
CA PHE A 157 7.18 -2.91 4.85
C PHE A 157 5.76 -2.47 5.17
N MET A 158 4.80 -3.09 4.50
CA MET A 158 3.40 -2.98 4.85
C MET A 158 3.09 -3.78 6.12
N TYR A 159 2.13 -3.33 6.90
CA TYR A 159 1.35 -4.15 7.80
C TYR A 159 -0.13 -3.91 7.55
N HIS A 160 -0.98 -4.92 7.74
CA HIS A 160 -2.41 -4.81 7.45
C HIS A 160 -3.24 -5.86 8.19
N CYS A 161 -4.57 -5.67 8.21
CA CYS A 161 -5.49 -6.71 8.66
C CYS A 161 -5.50 -7.87 7.64
N GLY A 162 -5.31 -9.09 8.13
CA GLY A 162 -5.31 -10.33 7.33
C GLY A 162 -6.61 -11.14 7.43
N THR A 163 -7.66 -10.59 8.07
CA THR A 163 -8.98 -11.24 8.16
C THR A 163 -9.66 -11.27 6.80
N ALA A 164 -10.24 -12.42 6.44
CA ALA A 164 -10.97 -12.56 5.16
C ALA A 164 -12.33 -11.82 5.20
N PRO A 165 -12.71 -11.15 4.10
CA PRO A 165 -11.97 -10.96 2.86
C PRO A 165 -10.93 -9.84 3.00
N VAL A 166 -9.65 -10.21 2.87
CA VAL A 166 -8.51 -9.32 3.16
C VAL A 166 -8.57 -8.00 2.38
N ALA A 167 -8.95 -8.07 1.11
CA ALA A 167 -9.07 -6.89 0.25
C ALA A 167 -10.05 -5.84 0.80
N ALA A 168 -11.14 -6.26 1.45
CA ALA A 168 -12.09 -5.34 2.07
C ALA A 168 -11.48 -4.61 3.27
N HIS A 169 -10.74 -5.32 4.13
CA HIS A 169 -10.10 -4.71 5.29
C HIS A 169 -9.03 -3.69 4.87
N ILE A 170 -8.25 -4.00 3.83
CA ILE A 170 -7.27 -3.07 3.25
C ILE A 170 -7.99 -1.87 2.62
N ALA A 171 -8.98 -2.09 1.75
CA ALA A 171 -9.71 -1.01 1.09
C ALA A 171 -10.45 -0.09 2.09
N ASN A 172 -10.80 -0.59 3.27
CA ASN A 172 -11.40 0.21 4.34
C ASN A 172 -10.38 0.95 5.22
N GLY A 173 -9.05 0.78 5.04
CA GLY A 173 -8.05 1.60 5.72
C GLY A 173 -7.20 0.86 6.77
N MET A 174 -7.34 -0.46 6.93
CA MET A 174 -6.61 -1.24 7.93
C MET A 174 -5.20 -1.63 7.46
N TYR A 175 -4.35 -0.66 7.25
CA TYR A 175 -2.95 -0.82 6.83
C TYR A 175 -2.08 0.31 7.39
N GLY A 176 -0.77 0.09 7.34
CA GLY A 176 0.24 1.09 7.65
C GLY A 176 1.63 0.64 7.19
N ALA A 177 2.66 1.35 7.64
CA ALA A 177 4.04 1.08 7.27
C ALA A 177 4.93 0.82 8.48
N LEU A 178 5.85 -0.13 8.33
CA LEU A 178 6.97 -0.38 9.23
C LEU A 178 8.28 -0.14 8.48
N VAL A 179 9.01 0.90 8.87
CA VAL A 179 10.38 1.13 8.41
C VAL A 179 11.32 0.30 9.25
N VAL A 180 12.10 -0.56 8.61
CA VAL A 180 13.16 -1.34 9.25
C VAL A 180 14.51 -0.82 8.81
N ASP A 181 15.22 -0.19 9.74
CA ASP A 181 16.57 0.31 9.47
C ASP A 181 17.61 -0.80 9.42
N PRO A 182 18.64 -0.71 8.57
CA PRO A 182 19.79 -1.60 8.67
C PRO A 182 20.58 -1.32 9.96
N VAL A 183 21.34 -2.32 10.43
CA VAL A 183 22.20 -2.17 11.61
C VAL A 183 23.20 -1.03 11.40
N THR A 184 23.89 -1.02 10.25
CA THR A 184 24.71 0.12 9.84
C THR A 184 23.80 1.20 9.24
N PRO A 185 23.67 2.38 9.84
CA PRO A 185 22.79 3.42 9.34
C PRO A 185 23.08 3.80 7.89
N ARG A 186 22.01 4.04 7.11
CA ARG A 186 22.15 4.71 5.81
C ARG A 186 22.69 6.13 5.99
N PRO A 187 23.27 6.72 4.95
CA PRO A 187 23.64 8.13 4.98
C PRO A 187 22.46 9.01 5.43
N LYS A 188 22.77 10.08 6.19
CA LYS A 188 21.75 11.02 6.67
C LYS A 188 20.97 11.62 5.49
N ALA A 189 19.67 11.74 5.64
CA ALA A 189 18.77 12.34 4.68
C ALA A 189 17.57 12.97 5.41
N ARG A 190 16.84 13.85 4.76
CA ARG A 190 15.49 14.24 5.15
C ARG A 190 14.57 13.07 4.77
N GLU A 191 13.86 12.51 5.72
CA GLU A 191 13.15 11.24 5.52
C GLU A 191 11.63 11.41 5.57
N PHE A 192 10.95 10.88 4.57
CA PHE A 192 9.50 10.86 4.45
C PHE A 192 8.98 9.43 4.26
N VAL A 193 7.81 9.14 4.82
CA VAL A 193 7.07 7.89 4.59
C VAL A 193 5.78 8.21 3.86
N LEU A 194 5.60 7.58 2.70
CA LEU A 194 4.39 7.71 1.90
C LEU A 194 3.74 6.33 1.77
N VAL A 195 2.49 6.22 2.19
CA VAL A 195 1.68 5.02 2.00
C VAL A 195 0.65 5.32 0.92
N GLN A 196 0.83 4.73 -0.27
CA GLN A 196 -0.19 4.81 -1.33
C GLN A 196 -1.33 3.85 -1.01
N SER A 197 -2.55 4.29 -1.24
CA SER A 197 -3.74 3.48 -1.05
C SER A 197 -4.91 3.95 -1.91
N GLU A 198 -5.93 3.12 -2.01
CA GLU A 198 -7.07 3.31 -2.88
C GLU A 198 -8.36 3.35 -2.06
N PHE A 199 -9.30 4.23 -2.46
CA PHE A 199 -10.64 4.31 -1.87
C PHE A 199 -11.69 4.14 -2.95
N TYR A 200 -12.67 3.29 -2.67
CA TYR A 200 -13.78 2.92 -3.55
C TYR A 200 -15.09 3.29 -2.84
N LEU A 201 -15.63 4.43 -3.18
CA LEU A 201 -16.75 5.02 -2.46
C LEU A 201 -18.08 4.52 -3.01
N GLY A 202 -18.86 3.91 -2.14
CA GLY A 202 -20.24 3.50 -2.40
C GLY A 202 -21.21 4.69 -2.48
N PRO A 203 -22.49 4.44 -2.67
CA PRO A 203 -23.48 5.49 -2.70
C PRO A 203 -23.53 6.30 -1.41
N LYS A 204 -23.81 7.60 -1.52
CA LYS A 204 -24.10 8.44 -0.36
C LYS A 204 -25.43 8.01 0.25
N THR A 205 -25.41 7.59 1.50
CA THR A 205 -26.61 7.19 2.23
C THR A 205 -26.82 8.11 3.43
N GLY A 206 -28.06 8.62 3.57
CA GLY A 206 -28.45 9.46 4.70
C GLY A 206 -27.92 10.91 4.69
N ALA A 207 -28.28 11.64 5.73
CA ALA A 207 -27.96 13.07 5.87
C ALA A 207 -26.48 13.37 6.05
N ASP A 208 -25.74 12.42 6.61
CA ASP A 208 -24.31 12.60 6.97
C ASP A 208 -23.34 12.33 5.83
N SER A 209 -23.83 11.87 4.67
CA SER A 209 -23.03 11.66 3.45
C SER A 209 -21.76 10.77 3.62
N VAL A 210 -21.69 9.95 4.66
CA VAL A 210 -20.60 8.99 4.84
C VAL A 210 -20.79 7.81 3.90
N GLN A 211 -19.74 7.46 3.16
CA GLN A 211 -19.79 6.40 2.15
C GLN A 211 -19.01 5.19 2.66
N SER A 212 -19.54 4.00 2.44
CA SER A 212 -18.86 2.73 2.71
C SER A 212 -18.15 2.22 1.46
N LEU A 213 -17.42 1.11 1.58
CA LEU A 213 -16.77 0.45 0.46
C LEU A 213 -17.76 0.03 -0.62
N ASP A 214 -17.53 0.45 -1.85
CA ASP A 214 -18.13 -0.16 -3.04
C ASP A 214 -17.29 -1.37 -3.45
N TRP A 215 -17.77 -2.54 -3.08
CA TRP A 215 -17.10 -3.81 -3.35
C TRP A 215 -16.93 -4.08 -4.85
N GLN A 216 -17.96 -3.78 -5.67
CA GLN A 216 -17.88 -4.02 -7.10
C GLN A 216 -16.87 -3.11 -7.78
N ARG A 217 -16.85 -1.81 -7.44
CA ARG A 217 -15.84 -0.88 -7.95
C ARG A 217 -14.42 -1.31 -7.58
N MET A 218 -14.24 -1.89 -6.40
CA MET A 218 -12.95 -2.44 -5.98
C MET A 218 -12.54 -3.64 -6.86
N LEU A 219 -13.46 -4.55 -7.15
CA LEU A 219 -13.21 -5.68 -8.05
C LEU A 219 -12.95 -5.22 -9.50
N ASP A 220 -13.61 -4.14 -9.93
CA ASP A 220 -13.44 -3.53 -11.25
C ASP A 220 -12.17 -2.63 -11.35
N LEU A 221 -11.35 -2.56 -10.29
CA LEU A 221 -10.14 -1.75 -10.22
C LEU A 221 -10.40 -0.25 -10.48
N ALA A 222 -11.57 0.25 -10.10
CA ALA A 222 -12.06 1.60 -10.38
C ALA A 222 -12.13 2.48 -9.11
N PRO A 223 -11.01 2.82 -8.46
CA PRO A 223 -11.01 3.66 -7.27
C PRO A 223 -11.53 5.07 -7.59
N ASP A 224 -12.21 5.70 -6.63
CA ASP A 224 -12.56 7.11 -6.69
C ASP A 224 -11.37 7.98 -6.34
N TYR A 225 -10.59 7.57 -5.35
CA TYR A 225 -9.37 8.24 -4.93
C TYR A 225 -8.20 7.27 -4.82
N VAL A 226 -7.02 7.77 -5.18
CA VAL A 226 -5.72 7.14 -4.89
C VAL A 226 -4.92 8.16 -4.11
N THR A 227 -4.44 7.79 -2.93
CA THR A 227 -3.91 8.77 -1.99
C THR A 227 -2.49 8.45 -1.55
N PHE A 228 -1.75 9.46 -1.15
CA PHE A 228 -0.60 9.28 -0.27
C PHE A 228 -1.01 9.63 1.16
N ASN A 229 -0.82 8.70 2.09
CA ASN A 229 -1.15 8.83 3.50
C ASN A 229 -2.64 9.12 3.76
N GLY A 230 -3.53 8.48 3.00
CA GLY A 230 -4.96 8.43 3.28
C GLY A 230 -5.80 9.62 2.81
N VAL A 231 -5.18 10.70 2.33
CA VAL A 231 -5.89 11.91 1.86
C VAL A 231 -5.44 12.29 0.46
N ALA A 232 -6.40 12.50 -0.44
CA ALA A 232 -6.13 12.87 -1.83
C ALA A 232 -5.48 14.24 -1.92
N SER A 233 -4.36 14.32 -2.64
CA SER A 233 -3.63 15.56 -2.95
C SER A 233 -3.23 16.42 -1.73
N GLN A 234 -3.18 15.86 -0.50
CA GLN A 234 -2.88 16.66 0.69
C GLN A 234 -1.53 17.37 0.60
N TYR A 235 -0.52 16.72 0.02
CA TYR A 235 0.81 17.33 -0.14
C TYR A 235 0.92 18.28 -1.34
N ALA A 236 -0.12 18.42 -2.16
CA ALA A 236 -0.21 19.51 -3.13
C ALA A 236 -0.60 20.82 -2.45
N THR A 237 -1.44 20.74 -1.41
CA THR A 237 -1.83 21.89 -0.59
C THR A 237 -0.87 22.17 0.57
N HIS A 238 -0.22 21.14 1.09
CA HIS A 238 0.78 21.20 2.18
C HIS A 238 2.10 20.58 1.72
N PRO A 239 2.91 21.29 0.89
CA PRO A 239 4.15 20.77 0.33
C PRO A 239 5.15 20.33 1.40
N LEU A 240 5.87 19.23 1.11
CA LEU A 240 6.97 18.76 1.95
C LEU A 240 8.19 19.68 1.75
N GLN A 241 8.74 20.20 2.84
CA GLN A 241 9.85 21.15 2.81
C GLN A 241 11.19 20.43 2.88
N VAL A 242 12.14 20.84 2.02
CA VAL A 242 13.51 20.34 1.98
C VAL A 242 14.47 21.50 1.64
N ASP A 243 15.74 21.38 2.00
CA ASP A 243 16.76 22.32 1.59
C ASP A 243 17.32 21.94 0.20
N VAL A 244 17.77 22.96 -0.56
CA VAL A 244 18.45 22.73 -1.85
C VAL A 244 19.72 21.92 -1.62
N GLY A 245 19.90 20.85 -2.39
CA GLY A 245 21.05 19.95 -2.27
C GLY A 245 20.99 18.99 -1.08
N GLU A 246 19.99 19.09 -0.21
CA GLU A 246 19.78 18.14 0.88
C GLU A 246 19.46 16.74 0.33
N PRO A 247 20.07 15.67 0.85
CA PRO A 247 19.63 14.32 0.52
C PRO A 247 18.22 14.07 1.08
N VAL A 248 17.31 13.66 0.23
CA VAL A 248 15.93 13.30 0.57
C VAL A 248 15.75 11.80 0.40
N ARG A 249 15.08 11.16 1.35
CA ARG A 249 14.73 9.74 1.30
C ARG A 249 13.24 9.55 1.47
N PHE A 250 12.63 8.89 0.50
CA PHE A 250 11.26 8.41 0.59
C PHE A 250 11.23 6.92 0.91
N TYR A 251 10.47 6.54 1.91
CA TYR A 251 9.99 5.20 2.15
C TYR A 251 8.58 5.13 1.57
N VAL A 252 8.41 4.48 0.43
CA VAL A 252 7.11 4.38 -0.24
C VAL A 252 6.59 2.97 -0.07
N VAL A 253 5.43 2.84 0.57
CA VAL A 253 4.70 1.58 0.73
C VAL A 253 3.42 1.67 -0.09
N ASN A 254 3.11 0.65 -0.85
CA ASN A 254 1.87 0.57 -1.61
C ASN A 254 0.91 -0.43 -0.94
N ALA A 255 -0.05 0.09 -0.20
CA ALA A 255 -1.07 -0.72 0.44
C ALA A 255 -2.13 -1.25 -0.54
N GLY A 256 -2.26 -0.65 -1.69
CA GLY A 256 -3.22 -1.05 -2.71
C GLY A 256 -4.68 -0.81 -2.32
N PRO A 257 -5.59 -1.76 -2.56
CA PRO A 257 -5.35 -3.20 -2.74
C PRO A 257 -5.02 -3.66 -4.16
N ASN A 258 -5.11 -2.83 -5.20
CA ASN A 258 -5.08 -3.32 -6.57
C ASN A 258 -4.06 -2.64 -7.49
N ARG A 259 -3.77 -1.36 -7.30
CA ARG A 259 -3.00 -0.55 -8.25
C ARG A 259 -1.54 -0.46 -7.88
N VAL A 260 -0.67 -0.67 -8.86
CA VAL A 260 0.78 -0.45 -8.72
C VAL A 260 1.06 1.05 -8.61
N SER A 261 2.01 1.44 -7.77
CA SER A 261 2.48 2.82 -7.66
C SER A 261 3.70 3.03 -8.55
N SER A 262 3.57 3.78 -9.63
CA SER A 262 4.72 4.17 -10.48
C SER A 262 5.33 5.45 -9.93
N PHE A 263 6.12 5.36 -8.85
CA PHE A 263 6.60 6.52 -8.11
C PHE A 263 7.65 7.31 -8.89
N HIS A 264 7.45 8.63 -8.98
CA HIS A 264 8.32 9.58 -9.68
C HIS A 264 8.37 10.92 -8.96
N VAL A 265 9.52 11.59 -9.03
CA VAL A 265 9.68 13.00 -8.65
C VAL A 265 10.00 13.79 -9.92
N VAL A 266 9.07 14.65 -10.33
CA VAL A 266 9.18 15.45 -11.57
C VAL A 266 10.39 16.39 -11.47
N GLY A 267 11.20 16.42 -12.50
CA GLY A 267 12.43 17.24 -12.54
C GLY A 267 13.61 16.63 -11.78
N ALA A 268 13.52 15.37 -11.35
CA ALA A 268 14.58 14.68 -10.65
C ALA A 268 14.81 13.25 -11.17
N VAL A 269 15.99 12.73 -10.88
CA VAL A 269 16.39 11.34 -11.09
C VAL A 269 16.85 10.79 -9.75
N PHE A 270 16.37 9.60 -9.37
CA PHE A 270 16.73 8.98 -8.11
C PHE A 270 18.22 8.59 -8.09
N ASP A 271 18.95 9.07 -7.08
CA ASP A 271 20.34 8.68 -6.82
C ASP A 271 20.41 7.16 -6.55
N ARG A 272 19.44 6.66 -5.79
CA ARG A 272 19.33 5.25 -5.41
C ARG A 272 17.88 4.83 -5.26
N VAL A 273 17.57 3.60 -5.71
CA VAL A 273 16.31 2.90 -5.42
C VAL A 273 16.66 1.56 -4.80
N TYR A 274 16.20 1.32 -3.58
CA TYR A 274 16.37 0.04 -2.88
C TYR A 274 15.09 -0.76 -3.00
N LEU A 275 15.19 -1.96 -3.58
CA LEU A 275 14.09 -2.91 -3.70
C LEU A 275 13.86 -3.56 -2.34
N ASP A 276 12.69 -3.35 -1.74
CA ASP A 276 12.33 -3.82 -0.39
C ASP A 276 13.42 -3.55 0.67
N GLY A 277 14.23 -2.49 0.43
CA GLY A 277 15.34 -2.13 1.30
C GLY A 277 16.56 -3.03 1.25
N PHE A 278 16.58 -4.00 0.34
CA PHE A 278 17.59 -5.05 0.26
C PHE A 278 18.57 -4.85 -0.91
N GLY A 279 19.81 -5.30 -0.69
CA GLY A 279 20.81 -5.44 -1.76
C GLY A 279 21.47 -4.13 -2.21
N THR A 280 22.10 -4.21 -3.38
CA THR A 280 22.72 -3.07 -4.05
C THR A 280 21.64 -2.22 -4.70
N PRO A 281 21.57 -0.90 -4.40
CA PRO A 281 20.55 -0.05 -4.98
C PRO A 281 20.75 0.14 -6.49
N LEU A 282 19.64 0.24 -7.21
CA LEU A 282 19.63 0.76 -8.58
C LEU A 282 20.01 2.24 -8.55
N ARG A 283 20.64 2.73 -9.62
CA ARG A 283 21.10 4.13 -9.73
C ARG A 283 20.59 4.76 -11.02
N GLY A 284 20.32 6.07 -10.98
CA GLY A 284 19.91 6.82 -12.16
C GLY A 284 18.52 6.43 -12.68
N VAL A 285 17.62 6.06 -11.79
CA VAL A 285 16.26 5.65 -12.12
C VAL A 285 15.34 6.86 -12.07
N GLN A 286 14.53 7.08 -13.09
CA GLN A 286 13.60 8.22 -13.16
C GLN A 286 12.24 7.90 -12.53
N THR A 287 11.70 6.71 -12.79
CA THR A 287 10.42 6.22 -12.27
C THR A 287 10.58 4.76 -11.91
N PHE A 288 10.02 4.34 -10.79
CA PHE A 288 10.08 2.94 -10.40
C PHE A 288 8.77 2.48 -9.76
N GLU A 289 8.42 1.23 -10.01
CA GLU A 289 7.19 0.65 -9.51
C GLU A 289 7.34 0.18 -8.07
N VAL A 290 6.34 0.52 -7.24
CA VAL A 290 6.12 -0.08 -5.93
C VAL A 290 4.95 -1.06 -6.08
N PRO A 291 5.20 -2.36 -6.04
CA PRO A 291 4.15 -3.37 -6.22
C PRO A 291 3.12 -3.28 -5.09
N VAL A 292 1.92 -3.76 -5.35
CA VAL A 292 0.87 -3.87 -4.32
C VAL A 292 1.36 -4.75 -3.17
N GLY A 293 1.21 -4.29 -1.94
CA GLY A 293 1.72 -4.95 -0.74
C GLY A 293 3.23 -4.81 -0.52
N GLY A 294 3.94 -4.15 -1.45
CA GLY A 294 5.38 -3.94 -1.36
C GLY A 294 5.78 -2.55 -0.87
N GLY A 295 7.09 -2.39 -0.67
CA GLY A 295 7.68 -1.11 -0.30
C GLY A 295 9.05 -0.90 -0.95
N MET A 296 9.37 0.34 -1.27
CA MET A 296 10.64 0.74 -1.87
C MET A 296 11.23 1.95 -1.16
N ILE A 297 12.53 2.13 -1.26
CA ILE A 297 13.22 3.30 -0.70
C ILE A 297 13.87 4.05 -1.84
N PHE A 298 13.60 5.35 -1.92
CA PHE A 298 14.08 6.23 -2.96
C PHE A 298 14.94 7.34 -2.34
N ASP A 299 16.21 7.41 -2.72
CA ASP A 299 17.08 8.54 -2.39
C ASP A 299 17.13 9.49 -3.58
N VAL A 300 16.89 10.78 -3.35
CA VAL A 300 16.92 11.83 -4.36
C VAL A 300 17.56 13.09 -3.80
N ARG A 301 18.09 13.93 -4.68
CA ARG A 301 18.65 15.24 -4.33
C ARG A 301 18.14 16.27 -5.32
N LEU A 302 17.55 17.36 -4.81
CA LEU A 302 17.09 18.49 -5.62
C LEU A 302 18.20 19.54 -5.63
N VAL A 303 18.73 19.81 -6.81
CA VAL A 303 19.94 20.65 -6.96
C VAL A 303 19.62 22.12 -7.21
N GLU A 304 18.36 22.43 -7.50
CA GLU A 304 17.89 23.79 -7.74
C GLU A 304 16.75 24.13 -6.78
N GLU A 305 16.62 25.42 -6.47
CA GLU A 305 15.45 25.93 -5.76
C GLU A 305 14.20 25.80 -6.63
N GLY A 306 13.12 25.23 -6.07
CA GLY A 306 11.93 25.00 -6.88
C GLY A 306 10.84 24.18 -6.18
N ILE A 307 9.75 23.95 -6.93
CA ILE A 307 8.65 23.08 -6.54
C ILE A 307 8.65 21.86 -7.46
N TYR A 308 8.78 20.70 -6.86
CA TYR A 308 8.94 19.42 -7.55
C TYR A 308 7.76 18.51 -7.22
N PRO A 309 6.86 18.24 -8.18
CA PRO A 309 5.80 17.27 -7.95
C PRO A 309 6.38 15.87 -7.71
N PHE A 310 5.80 15.11 -6.77
CA PHE A 310 5.95 13.69 -6.71
C PHE A 310 4.60 13.02 -6.96
N VAL A 311 4.59 11.96 -7.72
CA VAL A 311 3.36 11.37 -8.27
C VAL A 311 3.45 9.84 -8.35
N SER A 312 2.30 9.15 -8.39
CA SER A 312 2.21 7.92 -9.16
C SER A 312 2.10 8.29 -10.65
N HIS A 313 3.07 7.92 -11.48
CA HIS A 313 3.11 8.28 -12.90
C HIS A 313 2.05 7.53 -13.73
N ALA A 314 1.29 6.62 -13.13
CA ALA A 314 -0.01 6.22 -13.64
C ALA A 314 -0.97 7.42 -13.49
N PHE A 315 -1.02 8.32 -14.50
CA PHE A 315 -1.65 9.64 -14.37
C PHE A 315 -3.13 9.61 -13.99
N ALA A 316 -3.85 8.53 -14.29
CA ALA A 316 -5.19 8.34 -13.77
C ALA A 316 -5.20 8.34 -12.22
N ASP A 317 -4.15 7.80 -11.59
CA ASP A 317 -4.03 7.75 -10.14
C ASP A 317 -3.59 9.11 -9.57
N ALA A 318 -2.66 9.80 -10.26
CA ALA A 318 -2.28 11.17 -9.90
C ALA A 318 -3.49 12.12 -9.95
N THR A 319 -4.34 12.01 -10.99
CA THR A 319 -5.58 12.78 -11.11
C THR A 319 -6.57 12.48 -9.99
N LYS A 320 -6.53 11.28 -9.43
CA LYS A 320 -7.36 10.84 -8.29
C LYS A 320 -6.76 11.17 -6.93
N GLY A 321 -5.59 11.82 -6.89
CA GLY A 321 -4.98 12.33 -5.66
C GLY A 321 -3.62 11.75 -5.28
N ALA A 322 -3.05 10.81 -6.06
CA ALA A 322 -1.70 10.28 -5.83
C ALA A 322 -0.63 11.29 -6.30
N VAL A 323 -0.67 12.49 -5.76
CA VAL A 323 0.19 13.63 -6.07
C VAL A 323 0.53 14.42 -4.82
N GLY A 324 1.75 14.94 -4.78
CA GLY A 324 2.21 15.88 -3.77
C GLY A 324 3.33 16.76 -4.31
N MET A 325 3.80 17.71 -3.51
CA MET A 325 4.86 18.64 -3.88
C MET A 325 6.01 18.59 -2.87
N LEU A 326 7.24 18.54 -3.37
CA LEU A 326 8.44 18.91 -2.62
C LEU A 326 8.74 20.37 -2.90
N ARG A 327 8.99 21.14 -1.86
CA ARG A 327 9.47 22.52 -1.96
C ARG A 327 10.93 22.57 -1.52
N ALA A 328 11.83 22.77 -2.47
CA ALA A 328 13.25 22.91 -2.22
C ALA A 328 13.61 24.39 -2.06
N GLY A 329 14.16 24.75 -0.89
CA GLY A 329 14.44 26.13 -0.57
C GLY A 329 13.19 27.00 -0.36
N ASN A 330 13.25 28.25 -0.82
CA ASN A 330 12.17 29.20 -0.68
C ASN A 330 11.74 29.81 -2.04
N PRO A 331 11.33 28.99 -3.02
CA PRO A 331 11.03 29.45 -4.37
C PRO A 331 9.91 30.48 -4.36
N SER A 332 10.09 31.57 -5.13
CA SER A 332 9.06 32.54 -5.42
C SER A 332 8.19 32.02 -6.58
N GLY A 333 6.89 31.88 -6.36
CA GLY A 333 5.92 31.53 -7.41
C GLY A 333 5.01 30.34 -7.04
N ARG A 334 3.88 30.25 -7.76
CA ARG A 334 3.00 29.08 -7.78
C ARG A 334 3.19 28.37 -9.11
N MET A 335 3.23 27.04 -9.10
CA MET A 335 3.07 26.32 -10.35
C MET A 335 1.67 26.59 -10.91
N SER A 336 1.61 27.11 -12.13
CA SER A 336 0.37 27.15 -12.93
C SER A 336 0.23 25.78 -13.61
N HIS A 337 -0.79 25.04 -13.26
CA HIS A 337 -1.25 23.88 -14.04
C HIS A 337 -2.50 24.24 -14.80
#